data_650d55eb315bfbf5d288de2441985c36
#
_entry.id   650d55eb315bfbf5d288de2441985c36
#
_cell.length_a   1.000
_cell.length_b   1.000
_cell.length_c   1.000
_cell.angle_alpha   90.00
_cell.angle_beta   90.00
_cell.angle_gamma   90.00
#
_symmetry.space_group_name_H-M   'P 1'
#
loop_
_entity.id
_entity.type
_entity.pdbx_description
1 polymer ?
#
loop_
_entity_poly.entity_id
_entity_poly.type
_entity_poly.pdbx_seq_one_letter_code
_entity_poly.pdbx_strand_id
1 'polypeptide(L)'
;DVGEIARLDRATLRSTAQVTVPAGGPAVAESLRERIVTAAVALNARGVSSALDEAFATMAADHVVSDVIEPAAIAVGILWKSGTCTVASEHLVSDQFLLRLGRLLDAAQPLDADAPRVVAACFPDEHHQLGLRIVAWHLARHGVRVVYLGSSMPLEDLAIACRTSRPHAVLLSVTRRAVFTRHMTALTRLFPETVVDRLFVGGQGVPTGARSTAHRIAFPHDTPLATVVQRIVTDVGSVKPRPRVRRPTAR
;
A
#
# COMPACT_ATOMS: atom_id res chain seq x y z
N ASP A 1 -8.86 21.74 -29.97
CA ASP A 1 -10.27 22.10 -29.91
C ASP A 1 -11.02 21.12 -29.00
N VAL A 2 -11.80 21.64 -28.03
CA VAL A 2 -12.53 20.83 -27.03
C VAL A 2 -13.53 19.89 -27.70
N GLY A 3 -14.06 20.24 -28.86
CA GLY A 3 -14.97 19.42 -29.65
C GLY A 3 -14.33 18.22 -30.35
N GLU A 4 -13.03 18.22 -30.53
CA GLU A 4 -12.27 17.12 -31.13
C GLU A 4 -11.93 16.05 -30.09
N ILE A 5 -11.63 16.46 -28.86
CA ILE A 5 -11.38 15.58 -27.72
C ILE A 5 -12.64 14.77 -27.35
N ALA A 6 -13.83 15.38 -27.47
CA ALA A 6 -15.10 14.72 -27.16
C ALA A 6 -15.47 13.57 -28.11
N ARG A 7 -14.79 13.43 -29.25
CA ARG A 7 -15.02 12.38 -30.27
C ARG A 7 -14.04 11.21 -30.14
N LEU A 8 -13.01 11.32 -29.31
CA LEU A 8 -12.06 10.23 -29.08
C LEU A 8 -12.68 9.18 -28.16
N ASP A 9 -12.58 7.92 -28.57
CA ASP A 9 -12.99 6.83 -27.70
C ASP A 9 -12.05 6.69 -26.45
N ARG A 10 -12.53 5.98 -25.44
CA ARG A 10 -11.78 5.81 -24.18
C ARG A 10 -10.41 5.11 -24.36
N ALA A 11 -10.25 4.28 -25.39
CA ALA A 11 -9.00 3.58 -25.66
C ALA A 11 -7.98 4.55 -26.28
N THR A 12 -8.42 5.39 -27.19
CA THR A 12 -7.62 6.45 -27.82
C THR A 12 -7.22 7.53 -26.80
N LEU A 13 -8.13 7.92 -25.87
CA LEU A 13 -7.80 8.85 -24.79
C LEU A 13 -6.76 8.27 -23.82
N ARG A 14 -6.81 6.98 -23.50
CA ARG A 14 -5.78 6.31 -22.70
C ARG A 14 -4.43 6.23 -23.41
N SER A 15 -4.43 6.00 -24.72
CA SER A 15 -3.20 5.97 -25.54
C SER A 15 -2.58 7.36 -25.68
N THR A 16 -3.39 8.41 -25.80
CA THR A 16 -2.91 9.80 -25.94
C THR A 16 -2.45 10.40 -24.61
N ALA A 17 -2.98 9.90 -23.47
CA ALA A 17 -2.62 10.33 -22.12
C ALA A 17 -1.36 9.64 -21.56
N GLN A 18 -0.72 8.74 -22.30
CA GLN A 18 0.63 8.28 -21.98
C GLN A 18 1.65 9.39 -22.30
N VAL A 19 1.63 10.44 -21.50
CA VAL A 19 2.80 11.31 -21.36
C VAL A 19 3.90 10.41 -20.82
N THR A 20 4.83 10.03 -21.68
CA THR A 20 6.08 9.38 -21.27
C THR A 20 6.87 10.42 -20.47
N VAL A 21 6.64 10.47 -19.16
CA VAL A 21 7.54 11.17 -18.25
C VAL A 21 8.86 10.38 -18.34
N PRO A 22 9.98 10.99 -18.75
CA PRO A 22 11.26 10.29 -18.81
C PRO A 22 11.54 9.66 -17.45
N ALA A 23 12.03 8.44 -17.41
CA ALA A 23 12.60 7.90 -16.20
C ALA A 23 13.77 8.84 -15.83
N GLY A 24 13.63 9.60 -14.76
CA GLY A 24 14.75 10.36 -14.21
C GLY A 24 15.88 9.36 -14.00
N GLY A 25 17.07 9.61 -14.59
CA GLY A 25 18.17 8.65 -14.51
C GLY A 25 18.52 8.36 -13.04
N PRO A 26 19.23 7.25 -12.76
CA PRO A 26 19.59 6.84 -11.38
C PRO A 26 20.24 7.97 -10.56
N ALA A 27 21.01 8.85 -11.19
CA ALA A 27 21.67 10.00 -10.56
C ALA A 27 20.63 11.05 -10.05
N VAL A 28 19.53 11.25 -10.77
CA VAL A 28 18.45 12.17 -10.35
C VAL A 28 17.74 11.61 -9.11
N ALA A 29 17.39 10.33 -9.13
CA ALA A 29 16.77 9.66 -8.00
C ALA A 29 17.67 9.70 -6.76
N GLU A 30 18.98 9.48 -6.92
CA GLU A 30 19.98 9.58 -5.85
C GLU A 30 20.04 10.97 -5.24
N SER A 31 20.18 12.00 -6.06
CA SER A 31 20.19 13.39 -5.60
C SER A 31 18.90 13.76 -4.84
N LEU A 32 17.75 13.34 -5.32
CA LEU A 32 16.47 13.56 -4.64
C LEU A 32 16.41 12.87 -3.28
N ARG A 33 16.88 11.61 -3.18
CA ARG A 33 16.98 10.88 -1.90
C ARG A 33 17.86 11.60 -0.89
N GLU A 34 19.07 12.01 -1.31
CA GLU A 34 20.00 12.73 -0.44
C GLU A 34 19.41 14.03 0.07
N ARG A 35 18.72 14.78 -0.78
CA ARG A 35 18.03 16.01 -0.39
C ARG A 35 16.90 15.75 0.61
N ILE A 36 16.10 14.70 0.42
CA ILE A 36 15.05 14.29 1.36
C ILE A 36 15.66 13.93 2.71
N VAL A 37 16.69 13.08 2.73
CA VAL A 37 17.35 12.65 3.97
C VAL A 37 17.99 13.82 4.72
N THR A 38 18.71 14.69 4.00
CA THR A 38 19.33 15.89 4.58
C THR A 38 18.27 16.84 5.16
N ALA A 39 17.18 17.08 4.43
CA ALA A 39 16.08 17.90 4.89
C ALA A 39 15.36 17.29 6.11
N ALA A 40 15.23 15.96 6.16
CA ALA A 40 14.65 15.24 7.28
C ALA A 40 15.48 15.39 8.56
N VAL A 41 16.79 15.20 8.47
CA VAL A 41 17.72 15.39 9.61
C VAL A 41 17.66 16.82 10.13
N ALA A 42 17.53 17.79 9.24
CA ALA A 42 17.40 19.21 9.59
C ALA A 42 15.98 19.64 10.02
N LEU A 43 15.00 18.70 10.11
CA LEU A 43 13.58 18.99 10.34
C LEU A 43 12.99 20.04 9.38
N ASN A 44 13.51 20.09 8.16
CA ASN A 44 13.07 21.01 7.11
C ASN A 44 11.91 20.39 6.28
N ALA A 45 10.69 20.56 6.77
CA ALA A 45 9.49 20.05 6.12
C ALA A 45 9.31 20.55 4.67
N ARG A 46 9.64 21.83 4.41
CA ARG A 46 9.57 22.41 3.06
C ARG A 46 10.59 21.76 2.13
N GLY A 47 11.80 21.49 2.60
CA GLY A 47 12.85 20.80 1.82
C GLY A 47 12.42 19.38 1.41
N VAL A 48 11.84 18.61 2.34
CA VAL A 48 11.28 17.29 2.06
C VAL A 48 10.16 17.39 1.02
N SER A 49 9.19 18.30 1.22
CA SER A 49 8.08 18.47 0.30
C SER A 49 8.54 18.86 -1.10
N SER A 50 9.44 19.85 -1.21
CA SER A 50 9.94 20.32 -2.50
C SER A 50 10.70 19.24 -3.28
N ALA A 51 11.52 18.44 -2.62
CA ALA A 51 12.22 17.33 -3.27
C ALA A 51 11.25 16.25 -3.76
N LEU A 52 10.19 15.94 -3.01
CA LEU A 52 9.14 15.02 -3.45
C LEU A 52 8.31 15.58 -4.61
N ASP A 53 7.95 16.86 -4.56
CA ASP A 53 7.19 17.50 -5.63
C ASP A 53 8.00 17.52 -6.94
N GLU A 54 9.30 17.77 -6.86
CA GLU A 54 10.22 17.66 -8.01
C GLU A 54 10.30 16.21 -8.53
N ALA A 55 10.39 15.22 -7.64
CA ALA A 55 10.39 13.81 -8.03
C ALA A 55 9.14 13.45 -8.84
N PHE A 56 7.95 13.80 -8.33
CA PHE A 56 6.69 13.55 -9.04
C PHE A 56 6.49 14.37 -10.31
N ALA A 57 7.14 15.52 -10.44
CA ALA A 57 7.12 16.32 -11.66
C ALA A 57 8.04 15.78 -12.76
N THR A 58 9.11 15.07 -12.39
CA THR A 58 10.18 14.67 -13.32
C THR A 58 10.31 13.17 -13.55
N MET A 59 9.64 12.36 -12.73
CA MET A 59 9.73 10.89 -12.78
C MET A 59 8.33 10.26 -12.80
N ALA A 60 8.20 9.08 -13.39
CA ALA A 60 7.00 8.27 -13.25
C ALA A 60 6.77 7.83 -11.81
N ALA A 61 5.51 7.76 -11.36
CA ALA A 61 5.18 7.45 -9.97
C ALA A 61 5.79 6.14 -9.46
N ASP A 62 5.92 5.12 -10.32
CA ASP A 62 6.59 3.85 -9.96
C ASP A 62 8.04 4.09 -9.55
N HIS A 63 8.78 4.85 -10.37
CA HIS A 63 10.18 5.19 -10.08
C HIS A 63 10.31 6.12 -8.87
N VAL A 64 9.38 7.04 -8.65
CA VAL A 64 9.38 7.84 -7.41
C VAL A 64 9.22 6.94 -6.18
N VAL A 65 8.35 5.95 -6.24
CA VAL A 65 8.13 5.03 -5.11
C VAL A 65 9.34 4.12 -4.92
N SER A 66 9.78 3.41 -5.98
CA SER A 66 10.87 2.41 -5.89
C SER A 66 12.25 3.02 -5.68
N ASP A 67 12.54 4.15 -6.35
CA ASP A 67 13.89 4.68 -6.43
C ASP A 67 14.14 5.88 -5.51
N VAL A 68 13.06 6.51 -4.99
CA VAL A 68 13.19 7.68 -4.09
C VAL A 68 12.55 7.39 -2.72
N ILE A 69 11.26 7.07 -2.65
CA ILE A 69 10.51 6.97 -1.37
C ILE A 69 11.01 5.78 -0.54
N GLU A 70 11.03 4.56 -1.11
CA GLU A 70 11.44 3.36 -0.36
C GLU A 70 12.89 3.46 0.13
N PRO A 71 13.89 3.81 -0.71
CA PRO A 71 15.26 3.95 -0.24
C PRO A 71 15.46 5.08 0.77
N ALA A 72 14.76 6.23 0.60
CA ALA A 72 14.85 7.32 1.57
C ALA A 72 14.26 6.93 2.93
N ALA A 73 13.13 6.20 2.95
CA ALA A 73 12.54 5.68 4.20
C ALA A 73 13.49 4.72 4.92
N ILE A 74 14.16 3.83 4.18
CA ILE A 74 15.16 2.92 4.73
C ILE A 74 16.34 3.71 5.31
N ALA A 75 16.86 4.69 4.57
CA ALA A 75 17.99 5.51 5.01
C ALA A 75 17.67 6.28 6.30
N VAL A 76 16.52 6.94 6.37
CA VAL A 76 16.06 7.64 7.58
C VAL A 76 15.88 6.66 8.76
N GLY A 77 15.34 5.47 8.51
CA GLY A 77 15.21 4.43 9.53
C GLY A 77 16.58 3.94 10.08
N ILE A 78 17.61 3.84 9.24
CA ILE A 78 18.99 3.52 9.66
C ILE A 78 19.57 4.65 10.49
N LEU A 79 19.42 5.91 10.06
CA LEU A 79 19.90 7.08 10.79
C LEU A 79 19.21 7.24 12.15
N TRP A 80 17.94 6.93 12.23
CA TRP A 80 17.21 6.90 13.51
C TRP A 80 17.77 5.82 14.45
N LYS A 81 17.96 4.60 13.97
CA LYS A 81 18.52 3.50 14.76
C LYS A 81 19.94 3.79 15.27
N SER A 82 20.75 4.52 14.51
CA SER A 82 22.10 4.95 14.90
C SER A 82 22.10 6.18 15.82
N GLY A 83 20.95 6.80 16.05
CA GLY A 83 20.85 8.05 16.85
C GLY A 83 21.29 9.30 16.07
N THR A 84 21.53 9.20 14.76
CA THR A 84 21.96 10.34 13.94
C THR A 84 20.79 11.29 13.63
N CYS A 85 19.55 10.78 13.59
CA CYS A 85 18.36 11.60 13.52
C CYS A 85 17.34 11.23 14.60
N THR A 86 16.37 12.12 14.82
CA THR A 86 15.37 11.96 15.87
C THR A 86 14.12 11.23 15.37
N VAL A 87 13.28 10.75 16.30
CA VAL A 87 11.92 10.25 15.97
C VAL A 87 11.12 11.33 15.22
N ALA A 88 11.32 12.63 15.54
CA ALA A 88 10.65 13.72 14.84
C ALA A 88 11.04 13.79 13.36
N SER A 89 12.30 13.51 13.03
CA SER A 89 12.78 13.45 11.64
C SER A 89 12.14 12.30 10.86
N GLU A 90 12.04 11.14 11.50
CA GLU A 90 11.38 9.96 10.91
C GLU A 90 9.89 10.22 10.69
N HIS A 91 9.17 10.76 11.68
CA HIS A 91 7.76 11.10 11.56
C HIS A 91 7.49 12.12 10.47
N LEU A 92 8.33 13.17 10.37
CA LEU A 92 8.21 14.17 9.32
C LEU A 92 8.23 13.55 7.92
N VAL A 93 9.17 12.66 7.67
CA VAL A 93 9.33 12.00 6.35
C VAL A 93 8.22 11.00 6.10
N SER A 94 7.91 10.16 7.09
CA SER A 94 6.85 9.16 6.99
C SER A 94 5.50 9.78 6.69
N ASP A 95 5.15 10.90 7.35
CA ASP A 95 3.90 11.64 7.09
C ASP A 95 3.85 12.18 5.65
N GLN A 96 4.93 12.79 5.17
CA GLN A 96 5.03 13.30 3.80
C GLN A 96 4.90 12.19 2.74
N PHE A 97 5.48 11.00 2.99
CA PHE A 97 5.35 9.86 2.11
C PHE A 97 3.93 9.30 2.11
N LEU A 98 3.35 9.10 3.29
CA LEU A 98 1.99 8.58 3.44
C LEU A 98 0.94 9.47 2.79
N LEU A 99 1.09 10.80 2.88
CA LEU A 99 0.21 11.75 2.22
C LEU A 99 0.21 11.57 0.70
N ARG A 100 1.38 11.44 0.08
CA ARG A 100 1.50 11.30 -1.38
C ARG A 100 1.05 9.92 -1.86
N LEU A 101 1.45 8.87 -1.16
CA LEU A 101 0.99 7.50 -1.44
C LEU A 101 -0.51 7.35 -1.25
N GLY A 102 -1.12 8.08 -0.30
CA GLY A 102 -2.57 8.14 -0.14
C GLY A 102 -3.26 8.69 -1.38
N ARG A 103 -2.77 9.81 -1.91
CA ARG A 103 -3.29 10.41 -3.15
C ARG A 103 -3.11 9.50 -4.37
N LEU A 104 -1.96 8.84 -4.47
CA LEU A 104 -1.72 7.84 -5.53
C LEU A 104 -2.68 6.66 -5.43
N LEU A 105 -2.92 6.14 -4.22
CA LEU A 105 -3.87 5.07 -3.99
C LEU A 105 -5.29 5.49 -4.40
N ASP A 106 -5.75 6.66 -3.98
CA ASP A 106 -7.08 7.17 -4.32
C ASP A 106 -7.26 7.35 -5.84
N ALA A 107 -6.26 7.91 -6.51
CA ALA A 107 -6.27 8.11 -7.96
C ALA A 107 -6.24 6.79 -8.76
N ALA A 108 -5.64 5.74 -8.20
CA ALA A 108 -5.52 4.43 -8.83
C ALA A 108 -6.73 3.52 -8.59
N GLN A 109 -7.68 3.87 -7.70
CA GLN A 109 -8.84 3.02 -7.40
C GLN A 109 -9.65 2.71 -8.66
N PRO A 110 -10.02 1.43 -8.88
CA PRO A 110 -10.81 1.05 -10.06
C PRO A 110 -12.20 1.68 -10.00
N LEU A 111 -12.66 2.19 -11.16
CA LEU A 111 -14.02 2.72 -11.32
C LEU A 111 -15.06 1.61 -11.42
N ASP A 112 -14.67 0.41 -11.84
CA ASP A 112 -15.54 -0.74 -11.94
C ASP A 112 -16.10 -1.11 -10.56
N ALA A 113 -17.43 -1.09 -10.42
CA ALA A 113 -18.12 -1.40 -9.16
C ALA A 113 -17.94 -2.87 -8.73
N ASP A 114 -17.68 -3.76 -9.67
CA ASP A 114 -17.53 -5.20 -9.46
C ASP A 114 -16.06 -5.62 -9.32
N ALA A 115 -15.13 -4.66 -9.33
CA ALA A 115 -13.71 -4.91 -9.09
C ALA A 115 -13.49 -5.72 -7.79
N PRO A 116 -12.55 -6.70 -7.78
CA PRO A 116 -12.21 -7.45 -6.57
C PRO A 116 -11.86 -6.50 -5.42
N ARG A 117 -12.36 -6.79 -4.23
CA ARG A 117 -12.18 -5.93 -3.05
C ARG A 117 -11.24 -6.58 -2.04
N VAL A 118 -10.26 -5.81 -1.60
CA VAL A 118 -9.34 -6.17 -0.51
C VAL A 118 -9.46 -5.15 0.61
N VAL A 119 -9.53 -5.60 1.86
CA VAL A 119 -9.38 -4.76 3.04
C VAL A 119 -7.92 -4.83 3.48
N ALA A 120 -7.26 -3.69 3.64
CA ALA A 120 -5.86 -3.59 4.04
C ALA A 120 -5.72 -2.85 5.38
N ALA A 121 -5.03 -3.47 6.35
CA ALA A 121 -4.80 -2.91 7.68
C ALA A 121 -3.45 -3.36 8.25
N CYS A 122 -2.93 -2.63 9.24
CA CYS A 122 -1.85 -3.14 10.10
C CYS A 122 -2.42 -3.91 11.28
N PHE A 123 -1.64 -4.83 11.83
CA PHE A 123 -1.98 -5.53 13.07
C PHE A 123 -2.25 -4.54 14.23
N PRO A 124 -2.95 -4.97 15.30
CA PRO A 124 -3.02 -4.19 16.54
C PRO A 124 -1.61 -3.81 17.02
N ASP A 125 -1.45 -2.62 17.55
CA ASP A 125 -0.18 -2.04 18.00
C ASP A 125 0.90 -1.89 16.91
N GLU A 126 0.55 -2.04 15.63
CA GLU A 126 1.46 -1.84 14.51
C GLU A 126 1.20 -0.50 13.83
N HIS A 127 2.21 0.39 13.90
CA HIS A 127 2.11 1.76 13.36
C HIS A 127 2.84 1.96 12.03
N HIS A 128 3.72 1.02 11.62
CA HIS A 128 4.49 1.11 10.38
C HIS A 128 3.61 0.71 9.19
N GLN A 129 3.03 1.71 8.55
CA GLN A 129 2.05 1.50 7.48
C GLN A 129 2.57 1.80 6.07
N LEU A 130 3.81 2.29 5.92
CA LEU A 130 4.35 2.71 4.63
C LEU A 130 4.36 1.55 3.61
N GLY A 131 4.92 0.41 3.97
CA GLY A 131 4.96 -0.76 3.10
C GLY A 131 3.56 -1.26 2.70
N LEU A 132 2.61 -1.27 3.65
CA LEU A 132 1.22 -1.62 3.36
C LEU A 132 0.59 -0.65 2.36
N ARG A 133 0.86 0.66 2.48
CA ARG A 133 0.35 1.69 1.58
C ARG A 133 0.89 1.51 0.16
N ILE A 134 2.15 1.16 0.04
CA ILE A 134 2.79 0.86 -1.26
C ILE A 134 2.14 -0.38 -1.91
N VAL A 135 1.98 -1.48 -1.17
CA VAL A 135 1.27 -2.67 -1.67
C VAL A 135 -0.15 -2.33 -2.09
N ALA A 136 -0.89 -1.58 -1.27
CA ALA A 136 -2.26 -1.15 -1.55
C ALA A 136 -2.37 -0.35 -2.86
N TRP A 137 -1.45 0.57 -3.08
CA TRP A 137 -1.38 1.33 -4.32
C TRP A 137 -1.12 0.44 -5.55
N HIS A 138 -0.16 -0.47 -5.48
CA HIS A 138 0.09 -1.42 -6.56
C HIS A 138 -1.14 -2.31 -6.85
N LEU A 139 -1.84 -2.79 -5.81
CA LEU A 139 -3.07 -3.56 -6.00
C LEU A 139 -4.15 -2.75 -6.72
N ALA A 140 -4.34 -1.48 -6.35
CA ALA A 140 -5.30 -0.60 -7.00
C ALA A 140 -4.99 -0.39 -8.50
N ARG A 141 -3.71 -0.23 -8.85
CA ARG A 141 -3.25 -0.15 -10.26
C ARG A 141 -3.52 -1.43 -11.06
N HIS A 142 -3.57 -2.58 -10.40
CA HIS A 142 -3.94 -3.86 -11.02
C HIS A 142 -5.44 -4.16 -10.97
N GLY A 143 -6.27 -3.13 -10.77
CA GLY A 143 -7.73 -3.25 -10.81
C GLY A 143 -8.36 -3.83 -9.55
N VAL A 144 -7.63 -3.92 -8.45
CA VAL A 144 -8.15 -4.36 -7.15
C VAL A 144 -8.62 -3.15 -6.35
N ARG A 145 -9.88 -3.16 -5.90
CA ARG A 145 -10.40 -2.12 -5.01
C ARG A 145 -9.87 -2.32 -3.60
N VAL A 146 -9.13 -1.35 -3.09
CA VAL A 146 -8.55 -1.42 -1.74
C VAL A 146 -9.33 -0.54 -0.77
N VAL A 147 -9.87 -1.15 0.29
CA VAL A 147 -10.39 -0.44 1.46
C VAL A 147 -9.25 -0.38 2.48
N TYR A 148 -8.62 0.78 2.57
CA TYR A 148 -7.44 0.96 3.43
C TYR A 148 -7.87 1.46 4.81
N LEU A 149 -7.63 0.67 5.85
CA LEU A 149 -8.02 0.99 7.24
C LEU A 149 -6.87 1.54 8.09
N GLY A 150 -5.62 1.43 7.62
CA GLY A 150 -4.47 2.06 8.26
C GLY A 150 -3.83 1.25 9.38
N SER A 151 -3.23 1.98 10.34
CA SER A 151 -2.43 1.42 11.44
C SER A 151 -3.27 0.93 12.61
N SER A 152 -2.67 0.04 13.42
CA SER A 152 -3.19 -0.39 14.74
C SER A 152 -4.66 -0.81 14.74
N MET A 153 -5.07 -1.67 13.79
CA MET A 153 -6.46 -2.11 13.64
C MET A 153 -6.77 -3.28 14.60
N PRO A 154 -7.73 -3.12 15.53
CA PRO A 154 -8.22 -4.22 16.35
C PRO A 154 -8.79 -5.35 15.50
N LEU A 155 -8.41 -6.61 15.76
CA LEU A 155 -8.83 -7.74 14.93
C LEU A 155 -10.34 -8.00 14.98
N GLU A 156 -10.97 -7.75 16.11
CA GLU A 156 -12.42 -7.88 16.29
C GLU A 156 -13.20 -6.88 15.41
N ASP A 157 -12.78 -5.61 15.40
CA ASP A 157 -13.37 -4.57 14.58
C ASP A 157 -13.13 -4.82 13.09
N LEU A 158 -11.91 -5.29 12.74
CA LEU A 158 -11.60 -5.71 11.39
C LEU A 158 -12.51 -6.86 10.93
N ALA A 159 -12.77 -7.84 11.79
CA ALA A 159 -13.68 -8.94 11.47
C ALA A 159 -15.14 -8.45 11.29
N ILE A 160 -15.58 -7.44 12.05
CA ILE A 160 -16.89 -6.79 11.86
C ILE A 160 -16.92 -6.08 10.50
N ALA A 161 -15.89 -5.30 10.18
CA ALA A 161 -15.76 -4.60 8.90
C ALA A 161 -15.78 -5.58 7.71
N CYS A 162 -15.13 -6.73 7.83
CA CYS A 162 -15.13 -7.78 6.80
C CYS A 162 -16.50 -8.43 6.63
N ARG A 163 -17.23 -8.71 7.71
CA ARG A 163 -18.60 -9.23 7.61
C ARG A 163 -19.54 -8.25 6.92
N THR A 164 -19.36 -6.95 7.13
CA THR A 164 -20.16 -5.88 6.51
C THR A 164 -19.79 -5.64 5.06
N SER A 165 -18.50 -5.51 4.77
CA SER A 165 -17.99 -5.15 3.42
C SER A 165 -17.81 -6.35 2.49
N ARG A 166 -17.75 -7.57 3.04
CA ARG A 166 -17.55 -8.86 2.34
C ARG A 166 -16.41 -8.78 1.31
N PRO A 167 -15.18 -8.47 1.73
CA PRO A 167 -14.06 -8.43 0.82
C PRO A 167 -13.72 -9.83 0.33
N HIS A 168 -13.07 -9.92 -0.84
CA HIS A 168 -12.48 -11.16 -1.35
C HIS A 168 -11.25 -11.57 -0.54
N ALA A 169 -10.51 -10.58 -0.03
CA ALA A 169 -9.35 -10.85 0.81
C ALA A 169 -9.13 -9.77 1.87
N VAL A 170 -8.39 -10.14 2.92
CA VAL A 170 -7.80 -9.24 3.90
C VAL A 170 -6.28 -9.28 3.76
N LEU A 171 -5.65 -8.12 3.73
CA LEU A 171 -4.21 -7.94 3.76
C LEU A 171 -3.81 -7.29 5.07
N LEU A 172 -2.97 -7.97 5.85
CA LEU A 172 -2.44 -7.50 7.12
C LEU A 172 -0.93 -7.31 7.07
N SER A 173 -0.46 -6.16 7.55
CA SER A 173 0.95 -5.84 7.67
C SER A 173 1.41 -5.85 9.12
N VAL A 174 2.63 -6.37 9.34
CA VAL A 174 3.29 -6.37 10.65
C VAL A 174 4.81 -6.27 10.49
N THR A 175 5.44 -5.36 11.23
CA THR A 175 6.91 -5.18 11.21
C THR A 175 7.60 -5.80 12.42
N ARG A 176 6.88 -5.99 13.53
CA ARG A 176 7.42 -6.54 14.76
C ARG A 176 7.00 -8.00 14.97
N ARG A 177 8.00 -8.89 15.07
CA ARG A 177 7.77 -10.33 15.27
C ARG A 177 6.94 -10.65 16.53
N ALA A 178 7.14 -9.91 17.59
CA ALA A 178 6.37 -10.09 18.83
C ALA A 178 4.88 -9.82 18.63
N VAL A 179 4.52 -8.80 17.81
CA VAL A 179 3.14 -8.47 17.45
C VAL A 179 2.55 -9.60 16.60
N PHE A 180 3.27 -10.05 15.57
CA PHE A 180 2.86 -11.20 14.76
C PHE A 180 2.53 -12.41 15.64
N THR A 181 3.45 -12.85 16.50
CA THR A 181 3.26 -14.03 17.34
C THR A 181 2.08 -13.88 18.30
N ARG A 182 1.94 -12.70 18.93
CA ARG A 182 0.87 -12.40 19.90
C ARG A 182 -0.53 -12.57 19.28
N HIS A 183 -0.71 -12.11 18.06
CA HIS A 183 -2.05 -12.01 17.47
C HIS A 183 -2.45 -13.18 16.56
N MET A 184 -1.54 -14.10 16.23
CA MET A 184 -1.80 -15.17 15.27
C MET A 184 -2.94 -16.11 15.66
N THR A 185 -3.09 -16.44 16.95
CA THR A 185 -4.18 -17.29 17.45
C THR A 185 -5.54 -16.59 17.27
N ALA A 186 -5.63 -15.32 17.67
CA ALA A 186 -6.86 -14.52 17.49
C ALA A 186 -7.19 -14.35 16.01
N LEU A 187 -6.18 -14.06 15.17
CA LEU A 187 -6.34 -13.93 13.73
C LEU A 187 -6.96 -15.19 13.11
N THR A 188 -6.44 -16.37 13.43
CA THR A 188 -6.94 -17.64 12.90
C THR A 188 -8.39 -17.90 13.34
N ARG A 189 -8.75 -17.55 14.56
CA ARG A 189 -10.12 -17.71 15.08
C ARG A 189 -11.12 -16.74 14.46
N LEU A 190 -10.73 -15.48 14.25
CA LEU A 190 -11.63 -14.41 13.81
C LEU A 190 -11.83 -14.38 12.29
N PHE A 191 -10.89 -14.93 11.52
CA PHE A 191 -10.90 -14.94 10.07
C PHE A 191 -10.93 -16.36 9.49
N PRO A 192 -11.98 -17.16 9.73
CA PRO A 192 -12.19 -18.40 9.02
C PRO A 192 -12.60 -18.13 7.56
N GLU A 193 -12.58 -19.16 6.71
CA GLU A 193 -12.98 -19.06 5.29
C GLU A 193 -14.42 -18.55 5.08
N THR A 194 -15.27 -18.66 6.10
CA THR A 194 -16.63 -18.11 6.07
C THR A 194 -16.68 -16.58 6.17
N VAL A 195 -15.62 -15.95 6.69
CA VAL A 195 -15.52 -14.50 6.84
C VAL A 195 -14.82 -13.86 5.64
N VAL A 196 -13.75 -14.47 5.15
CA VAL A 196 -12.98 -13.99 4.01
C VAL A 196 -12.41 -15.16 3.21
N ASP A 197 -12.34 -15.04 1.89
CA ASP A 197 -11.84 -16.15 1.04
C ASP A 197 -10.33 -16.32 1.15
N ARG A 198 -9.59 -15.22 1.33
CA ARG A 198 -8.13 -15.22 1.46
C ARG A 198 -7.67 -14.23 2.54
N LEU A 199 -6.69 -14.66 3.30
CA LEU A 199 -6.02 -13.87 4.32
C LEU A 199 -4.52 -13.80 3.98
N PHE A 200 -4.04 -12.60 3.69
CA PHE A 200 -2.63 -12.33 3.41
C PHE A 200 -1.99 -11.63 4.60
N VAL A 201 -0.83 -12.11 5.02
CA VAL A 201 -0.05 -11.52 6.12
C VAL A 201 1.37 -11.30 5.64
N GLY A 202 1.85 -10.07 5.68
CA GLY A 202 3.19 -9.69 5.22
C GLY A 202 3.89 -8.69 6.11
N GLY A 203 5.16 -8.42 5.78
CA GLY A 203 6.01 -7.45 6.46
C GLY A 203 7.15 -8.07 7.26
N GLN A 204 8.03 -7.22 7.78
CA GLN A 204 9.28 -7.63 8.45
C GLN A 204 9.08 -8.53 9.67
N GLY A 205 7.91 -8.46 10.32
CA GLY A 205 7.57 -9.30 11.46
C GLY A 205 7.19 -10.74 11.12
N VAL A 206 6.95 -11.05 9.83
CA VAL A 206 6.63 -12.41 9.38
C VAL A 206 7.92 -13.23 9.26
N PRO A 207 8.05 -14.35 10.00
CA PRO A 207 9.28 -15.16 9.95
C PRO A 207 9.42 -15.88 8.60
N THR A 208 10.66 -16.12 8.16
CA THR A 208 10.97 -16.87 6.93
C THR A 208 10.38 -18.28 6.90
N GLY A 209 10.20 -18.92 8.05
CA GLY A 209 9.56 -20.24 8.19
C GLY A 209 8.04 -20.18 8.40
N ALA A 210 7.38 -19.03 8.19
CA ALA A 210 5.93 -18.94 8.36
C ALA A 210 5.21 -19.84 7.34
N ARG A 211 4.33 -20.70 7.86
CA ARG A 211 3.57 -21.63 7.01
C ARG A 211 2.35 -20.96 6.41
N SER A 212 2.21 -21.10 5.11
CA SER A 212 0.98 -20.78 4.38
C SER A 212 0.03 -21.97 4.36
N THR A 213 -1.27 -21.68 4.31
CA THR A 213 -2.34 -22.64 4.00
C THR A 213 -3.05 -22.17 2.74
N ALA A 214 -4.02 -22.95 2.24
CA ALA A 214 -4.84 -22.53 1.10
C ALA A 214 -5.59 -21.22 1.37
N HIS A 215 -6.01 -20.99 2.60
CA HIS A 215 -6.76 -19.80 3.03
C HIS A 215 -5.84 -18.64 3.47
N ARG A 216 -4.79 -18.93 4.24
CA ARG A 216 -3.87 -17.93 4.79
C ARG A 216 -2.51 -18.02 4.12
N ILE A 217 -2.10 -16.95 3.45
CA ILE A 217 -0.83 -16.84 2.78
C ILE A 217 0.07 -15.87 3.57
N ALA A 218 1.22 -16.37 4.01
CA ALA A 218 2.24 -15.59 4.70
C ALA A 218 3.32 -15.18 3.70
N PHE A 219 3.68 -13.89 3.71
CA PHE A 219 4.80 -13.34 2.96
C PHE A 219 5.92 -12.99 3.93
N PRO A 220 6.98 -13.80 4.02
CA PRO A 220 8.18 -13.46 4.79
C PRO A 220 8.79 -12.13 4.34
N HIS A 221 9.60 -11.54 5.23
CA HIS A 221 10.16 -10.20 5.03
C HIS A 221 11.06 -10.05 3.79
N ASP A 222 11.60 -11.14 3.29
CA ASP A 222 12.46 -11.22 2.09
C ASP A 222 11.66 -11.46 0.79
N THR A 223 10.33 -11.56 0.86
CA THR A 223 9.49 -11.74 -0.33
C THR A 223 9.47 -10.45 -1.15
N PRO A 224 9.90 -10.49 -2.44
CA PRO A 224 9.88 -9.31 -3.29
C PRO A 224 8.46 -8.71 -3.43
N LEU A 225 8.36 -7.39 -3.43
CA LEU A 225 7.08 -6.68 -3.55
C LEU A 225 6.27 -7.13 -4.77
N ALA A 226 6.92 -7.27 -5.92
CA ALA A 226 6.27 -7.74 -7.14
C ALA A 226 5.62 -9.13 -6.97
N THR A 227 6.29 -10.04 -6.24
CA THR A 227 5.76 -11.38 -5.94
C THR A 227 4.54 -11.29 -5.04
N VAL A 228 4.58 -10.42 -4.02
CA VAL A 228 3.43 -10.19 -3.12
C VAL A 228 2.23 -9.67 -3.91
N VAL A 229 2.43 -8.63 -4.71
CA VAL A 229 1.37 -8.01 -5.52
C VAL A 229 0.78 -9.01 -6.51
N GLN A 230 1.63 -9.67 -7.31
CA GLN A 230 1.20 -10.65 -8.30
C GLN A 230 0.40 -11.79 -7.68
N ARG A 231 0.84 -12.31 -6.54
CA ARG A 231 0.14 -13.37 -5.82
C ARG A 231 -1.24 -12.92 -5.36
N ILE A 232 -1.36 -11.74 -4.75
CA ILE A 232 -2.64 -11.22 -4.29
C ILE A 232 -3.59 -10.99 -5.46
N VAL A 233 -3.12 -10.36 -6.54
CA VAL A 233 -3.93 -10.11 -7.76
C VAL A 233 -4.46 -11.40 -8.35
N THR A 234 -3.60 -12.42 -8.48
CA THR A 234 -3.99 -13.74 -9.01
C THR A 234 -5.04 -14.40 -8.13
N ASP A 235 -4.80 -14.44 -6.82
CA ASP A 235 -5.68 -15.13 -5.88
C ASP A 235 -7.06 -14.43 -5.78
N VAL A 236 -7.12 -13.09 -5.75
CA VAL A 236 -8.41 -12.37 -5.68
C VAL A 236 -9.15 -12.35 -7.02
N GLY A 237 -8.43 -12.35 -8.14
CA GLY A 237 -9.02 -12.45 -9.49
C GLY A 237 -9.64 -13.82 -9.79
N SER A 238 -9.20 -14.87 -9.11
CA SER A 238 -9.75 -16.21 -9.23
C SER A 238 -11.01 -16.48 -8.42
N VAL A 239 -11.34 -15.58 -7.48
CA VAL A 239 -12.53 -15.69 -6.61
C VAL A 239 -13.77 -15.23 -7.36
N LYS A 240 -14.83 -16.07 -7.36
CA LYS A 240 -16.12 -15.66 -7.96
C LYS A 240 -16.71 -14.43 -7.29
N PRO A 241 -17.32 -13.50 -8.04
CA PRO A 241 -17.98 -12.34 -7.46
C PRO A 241 -19.00 -12.74 -6.38
N ARG A 242 -18.87 -12.15 -5.18
CA ARG A 242 -19.85 -12.37 -4.11
C ARG A 242 -21.12 -11.58 -4.43
N PRO A 243 -22.33 -12.17 -4.28
CA PRO A 243 -23.58 -11.49 -4.59
C PRO A 243 -23.74 -10.21 -3.73
N ARG A 244 -24.19 -9.14 -4.38
CA ARG A 244 -24.45 -7.85 -3.72
C ARG A 244 -25.53 -8.03 -2.64
N VAL A 245 -25.27 -7.56 -1.43
CA VAL A 245 -26.31 -7.40 -0.42
C VAL A 245 -27.25 -6.29 -0.92
N ARG A 246 -28.52 -6.61 -1.21
CA ARG A 246 -29.53 -5.58 -1.46
C ARG A 246 -29.56 -4.67 -0.23
N ARG A 247 -29.33 -3.37 -0.42
CA ARG A 247 -29.58 -2.40 0.65
C ARG A 247 -31.03 -2.56 1.09
N PRO A 248 -31.33 -2.65 2.41
CA PRO A 248 -32.71 -2.52 2.86
C PRO A 248 -33.24 -1.19 2.31
N THR A 249 -34.33 -1.24 1.56
CA THR A 249 -35.06 -0.03 1.19
C THR A 249 -35.51 0.61 2.48
N ALA A 250 -34.98 1.79 2.79
CA ALA A 250 -35.48 2.61 3.89
C ALA A 250 -36.97 2.85 3.62
N ARG A 251 -37.80 2.39 4.56
CA ARG A 251 -39.22 2.76 4.64
C ARG A 251 -39.34 4.07 5.39
#